data_beec4315d107755f7115fb989d794dd5
#
_entry.id   beec4315d107755f7115fb989d794dd5
#
_cell.length_a   1.000
_cell.length_b   1.000
_cell.length_c   1.000
_cell.angle_alpha   90.00
_cell.angle_beta   90.00
_cell.angle_gamma   90.00
#
_symmetry.space_group_name_H-M   'P 1'
#
loop_
_entity.id
_entity.type
_entity.pdbx_description
1 polymer ?
#
loop_
_entity_poly.entity_id
_entity_poly.type
_entity_poly.pdbx_seq_one_letter_code
_entity_poly.pdbx_strand_id
1 'polypeptide(L)'
;MRRSLLSAVLLCALCPVACALLSGCNRTGHPGEIGQKAPAFTIRDGSQTVSLRDYRGKIVVVNFWASWCGPCIEEFPSLIQLQRQMPNVVVLAVAFQTDEPSYRQFLVDNNLSGILTIDDLANASSDAFGTFRPPESYVIDGRGVIRRKFIGMPEGGWTNPEILNYLRNL
;
A
#
# COMPACT_ATOMS: atom_id res chain seq x y z
N MET A 1 24.22 -68.94 4.83
CA MET A 1 24.48 -67.59 4.34
C MET A 1 23.27 -67.07 3.55
N ARG A 2 22.12 -66.75 4.21
CA ARG A 2 20.91 -66.22 3.53
C ARG A 2 20.02 -65.45 4.53
N ARG A 3 20.58 -64.45 5.27
CA ARG A 3 19.78 -63.69 6.26
C ARG A 3 20.17 -62.22 6.37
N SER A 4 20.72 -61.58 5.33
CA SER A 4 21.14 -60.18 5.44
C SER A 4 20.62 -59.25 4.33
N LEU A 5 19.70 -59.65 3.48
CA LEU A 5 19.24 -58.80 2.39
C LEU A 5 17.81 -58.26 2.53
N LEU A 6 17.07 -58.62 3.60
CA LEU A 6 15.69 -58.19 3.79
C LEU A 6 15.53 -56.99 4.72
N SER A 7 16.57 -56.54 5.43
CA SER A 7 16.49 -55.40 6.36
C SER A 7 16.81 -54.06 5.71
N ALA A 8 17.39 -54.03 4.53
CA ALA A 8 17.79 -52.76 3.87
C ALA A 8 16.71 -52.12 3.00
N VAL A 9 15.63 -52.82 2.68
CA VAL A 9 14.57 -52.32 1.79
C VAL A 9 13.42 -51.61 2.53
N LEU A 10 13.31 -51.83 3.84
CA LEU A 10 12.19 -51.27 4.63
C LEU A 10 12.45 -49.86 5.18
N LEU A 11 13.65 -49.30 5.05
CA LEU A 11 13.98 -47.94 5.56
C LEU A 11 13.83 -46.85 4.54
N CYS A 12 13.60 -47.17 3.26
CA CYS A 12 13.49 -46.16 2.20
C CYS A 12 12.04 -45.72 1.86
N ALA A 13 11.02 -46.38 2.43
CA ALA A 13 9.63 -46.10 2.11
C ALA A 13 8.93 -45.04 3.01
N LEU A 14 9.62 -44.52 4.04
CA LEU A 14 9.06 -43.54 4.98
C LEU A 14 9.51 -42.09 4.72
N CYS A 15 10.34 -41.86 3.70
CA CYS A 15 10.89 -40.51 3.42
C CYS A 15 10.03 -39.55 2.56
N PRO A 16 8.99 -39.98 1.78
CA PRO A 16 8.24 -39.00 0.98
C PRO A 16 7.15 -38.24 1.73
N VAL A 17 6.77 -38.67 2.96
CA VAL A 17 5.68 -37.99 3.70
C VAL A 17 6.20 -36.81 4.55
N ALA A 18 7.47 -36.78 4.90
CA ALA A 18 8.06 -35.70 5.70
C ALA A 18 8.35 -34.43 4.90
N CYS A 19 8.51 -34.52 3.57
CA CYS A 19 8.76 -33.35 2.70
C CYS A 19 7.51 -32.53 2.35
N ALA A 20 6.32 -33.10 2.52
CA ALA A 20 5.05 -32.40 2.17
C ALA A 20 4.58 -31.44 3.27
N LEU A 21 5.15 -31.47 4.47
CA LEU A 21 4.74 -30.62 5.60
C LEU A 21 5.60 -29.36 5.76
N LEU A 22 6.63 -29.16 4.93
CA LEU A 22 7.48 -27.96 4.95
C LEU A 22 7.10 -26.92 3.90
N SER A 23 6.01 -27.13 3.14
CA SER A 23 5.37 -26.08 2.36
C SER A 23 4.51 -25.22 3.27
N GLY A 24 5.03 -24.82 4.42
CA GLY A 24 4.50 -23.77 5.25
C GLY A 24 4.51 -22.50 4.43
N CYS A 25 3.33 -22.15 3.94
CA CYS A 25 3.06 -20.93 3.22
C CYS A 25 3.67 -19.75 3.95
N ASN A 26 4.75 -19.22 3.44
CA ASN A 26 5.23 -17.92 3.82
C ASN A 26 4.24 -16.88 3.24
N ARG A 27 3.08 -16.74 3.89
CA ARG A 27 2.10 -15.68 3.64
C ARG A 27 2.45 -14.42 4.43
N THR A 28 3.71 -14.14 4.60
CA THR A 28 4.13 -12.79 4.92
C THR A 28 3.87 -11.98 3.65
N GLY A 29 2.81 -11.16 3.69
CA GLY A 29 2.50 -10.28 2.59
C GLY A 29 3.76 -9.51 2.23
N HIS A 30 4.18 -9.63 0.98
CA HIS A 30 5.29 -8.84 0.49
C HIS A 30 4.90 -7.36 0.61
N PRO A 31 5.83 -6.49 1.03
CA PRO A 31 5.63 -5.05 0.97
C PRO A 31 5.11 -4.64 -0.40
N GLY A 32 4.44 -3.50 -0.46
CA GLY A 32 3.87 -2.99 -1.70
C GLY A 32 4.89 -2.88 -2.83
N GLU A 33 4.99 -3.92 -3.66
CA GLU A 33 5.92 -4.01 -4.78
C GLU A 33 5.23 -3.72 -6.11
N ILE A 34 5.96 -3.05 -7.01
CA ILE A 34 5.48 -2.76 -8.37
C ILE A 34 5.20 -4.07 -9.11
N GLY A 35 4.02 -4.15 -9.75
CA GLY A 35 3.56 -5.33 -10.48
C GLY A 35 2.76 -6.30 -9.62
N GLN A 36 2.77 -6.17 -8.29
CA GLN A 36 2.01 -7.01 -7.37
C GLN A 36 0.65 -6.39 -7.02
N LYS A 37 -0.26 -7.22 -6.50
CA LYS A 37 -1.50 -6.73 -5.92
C LYS A 37 -1.19 -5.86 -4.72
N ALA A 38 -1.79 -4.67 -4.67
CA ALA A 38 -1.69 -3.81 -3.52
C ALA A 38 -2.22 -4.53 -2.27
N PRO A 39 -1.52 -4.43 -1.13
CA PRO A 39 -2.03 -4.91 0.15
C PRO A 39 -3.42 -4.34 0.42
N ALA A 40 -4.35 -5.21 0.79
CA ALA A 40 -5.69 -4.77 1.15
C ALA A 40 -5.67 -4.17 2.54
N PHE A 41 -6.32 -3.03 2.70
CA PHE A 41 -6.58 -2.44 4.01
C PHE A 41 -8.01 -1.94 4.12
N THR A 42 -8.45 -1.83 5.36
CA THR A 42 -9.67 -1.13 5.74
C THR A 42 -9.37 -0.34 7.00
N ILE A 43 -9.47 0.96 6.93
CA ILE A 43 -9.20 1.88 8.04
C ILE A 43 -10.53 2.44 8.51
N ARG A 44 -10.71 2.52 9.83
CA ARG A 44 -11.84 3.19 10.48
C ARG A 44 -11.31 4.37 11.27
N ASP A 45 -11.82 5.56 10.95
CA ASP A 45 -11.47 6.83 11.58
C ASP A 45 -12.77 7.55 11.99
N GLY A 46 -13.13 7.45 13.25
CA GLY A 46 -14.41 7.93 13.73
C GLY A 46 -15.59 7.25 13.03
N SER A 47 -16.45 8.04 12.39
CA SER A 47 -17.58 7.56 11.58
C SER A 47 -17.20 7.15 10.16
N GLN A 48 -16.01 7.53 9.70
CA GLN A 48 -15.53 7.23 8.36
C GLN A 48 -14.88 5.84 8.31
N THR A 49 -15.19 5.10 7.26
CA THR A 49 -14.51 3.82 6.95
C THR A 49 -14.05 3.88 5.51
N VAL A 50 -12.78 3.59 5.27
CA VAL A 50 -12.17 3.56 3.93
C VAL A 50 -11.56 2.19 3.70
N SER A 51 -11.95 1.53 2.65
CA SER A 51 -11.34 0.28 2.20
C SER A 51 -10.79 0.45 0.79
N LEU A 52 -9.54 0.02 0.56
CA LEU A 52 -8.94 0.07 -0.78
C LEU A 52 -9.76 -0.72 -1.81
N ARG A 53 -10.51 -1.73 -1.36
CA ARG A 53 -11.38 -2.55 -2.23
C ARG A 53 -12.53 -1.77 -2.84
N ASP A 54 -12.99 -0.70 -2.19
CA ASP A 54 -14.13 0.10 -2.64
C ASP A 54 -13.81 0.93 -3.89
N TYR A 55 -12.51 1.04 -4.22
CA TYR A 55 -12.01 1.77 -5.38
C TYR A 55 -11.63 0.87 -6.56
N ARG A 56 -12.08 -0.38 -6.58
CA ARG A 56 -11.88 -1.25 -7.75
C ARG A 56 -12.47 -0.64 -9.01
N GLY A 57 -11.75 -0.74 -10.13
CA GLY A 57 -12.10 -0.08 -11.38
C GLY A 57 -11.64 1.37 -11.50
N LYS A 58 -11.07 1.95 -10.43
CA LYS A 58 -10.48 3.29 -10.44
C LYS A 58 -8.97 3.22 -10.29
N ILE A 59 -8.28 4.24 -10.78
CA ILE A 59 -6.89 4.48 -10.45
C ILE A 59 -6.85 5.12 -9.07
N VAL A 60 -6.02 4.59 -8.16
CA VAL A 60 -5.88 5.11 -6.80
C VAL A 60 -4.43 5.54 -6.59
N VAL A 61 -4.24 6.75 -6.11
CA VAL A 61 -2.97 7.22 -5.55
C VAL A 61 -3.10 7.15 -4.03
N VAL A 62 -2.50 6.12 -3.42
CA VAL A 62 -2.38 6.04 -1.97
C VAL A 62 -1.13 6.81 -1.57
N ASN A 63 -1.31 7.90 -0.84
CA ASN A 63 -0.22 8.74 -0.33
C ASN A 63 -0.14 8.56 1.19
N PHE A 64 0.98 8.04 1.66
CA PHE A 64 1.26 7.91 3.08
C PHE A 64 1.99 9.16 3.59
N TRP A 65 1.45 9.79 4.63
CA TRP A 65 1.94 11.04 5.18
C TRP A 65 1.87 11.09 6.70
N ALA A 66 2.48 12.11 7.31
CA ALA A 66 2.41 12.34 8.74
C ALA A 66 2.32 13.85 9.06
N SER A 67 1.68 14.22 10.17
CA SER A 67 1.50 15.62 10.58
C SER A 67 2.81 16.38 10.84
N TRP A 68 3.86 15.67 11.21
CA TRP A 68 5.20 16.20 11.45
C TRP A 68 6.09 16.25 10.19
N CYS A 69 5.58 15.84 9.03
CA CYS A 69 6.33 15.70 7.79
C CYS A 69 6.23 16.98 6.93
N GLY A 70 7.24 17.85 7.00
CA GLY A 70 7.31 19.09 6.21
C GLY A 70 7.13 18.89 4.70
N PRO A 71 7.89 17.96 4.05
CA PRO A 71 7.71 17.67 2.62
C PRO A 71 6.32 17.19 2.24
N CYS A 72 5.57 16.55 3.14
CA CYS A 72 4.19 16.14 2.90
C CYS A 72 3.27 17.35 2.74
N ILE A 73 3.49 18.39 3.54
CA ILE A 73 2.72 19.64 3.47
C ILE A 73 2.92 20.31 2.10
N GLU A 74 4.15 20.32 1.62
CA GLU A 74 4.48 20.90 0.31
C GLU A 74 3.86 20.12 -0.86
N GLU A 75 3.60 18.80 -0.69
CA GLU A 75 3.04 17.92 -1.72
C GLU A 75 1.54 18.08 -1.87
N PHE A 76 0.78 18.37 -0.81
CA PHE A 76 -0.68 18.38 -0.81
C PHE A 76 -1.33 19.27 -1.87
N PRO A 77 -0.88 20.52 -2.13
CA PRO A 77 -1.47 21.34 -3.18
C PRO A 77 -1.45 20.65 -4.55
N SER A 78 -0.37 19.94 -4.85
CA SER A 78 -0.19 19.19 -6.09
C SER A 78 -1.10 17.95 -6.18
N LEU A 79 -1.30 17.22 -5.08
CA LEU A 79 -2.24 16.10 -4.98
C LEU A 79 -3.70 16.56 -5.14
N ILE A 80 -4.07 17.66 -4.49
CA ILE A 80 -5.42 18.25 -4.62
C ILE A 80 -5.67 18.68 -6.07
N GLN A 81 -4.67 19.27 -6.72
CA GLN A 81 -4.77 19.68 -8.12
C GLN A 81 -4.88 18.45 -9.04
N LEU A 82 -4.15 17.36 -8.78
CA LEU A 82 -4.29 16.09 -9.49
C LEU A 82 -5.73 15.58 -9.44
N GLN A 83 -6.33 15.52 -8.23
CA GLN A 83 -7.70 15.05 -8.02
C GLN A 83 -8.72 15.90 -8.82
N ARG A 84 -8.50 17.23 -8.89
CA ARG A 84 -9.35 18.15 -9.66
C ARG A 84 -9.22 17.95 -11.17
N GLN A 85 -8.01 17.73 -11.66
CA GLN A 85 -7.72 17.55 -13.09
C GLN A 85 -8.10 16.16 -13.61
N MET A 86 -8.10 15.16 -12.73
CA MET A 86 -8.38 13.75 -13.07
C MET A 86 -9.44 13.15 -12.13
N PRO A 87 -10.74 13.44 -12.34
CA PRO A 87 -11.80 12.95 -11.45
C PRO A 87 -11.95 11.43 -11.40
N ASN A 88 -11.40 10.72 -12.38
CA ASN A 88 -11.36 9.24 -12.42
C ASN A 88 -10.20 8.64 -11.59
N VAL A 89 -9.26 9.47 -11.14
CA VAL A 89 -8.22 9.10 -10.17
C VAL A 89 -8.75 9.40 -8.77
N VAL A 90 -8.49 8.56 -7.82
CA VAL A 90 -8.78 8.79 -6.40
C VAL A 90 -7.48 9.04 -5.66
N VAL A 91 -7.34 10.20 -5.05
CA VAL A 91 -6.23 10.49 -4.14
C VAL A 91 -6.69 10.16 -2.72
N LEU A 92 -6.04 9.17 -2.12
CA LEU A 92 -6.27 8.71 -0.75
C LEU A 92 -5.04 9.01 0.10
N ALA A 93 -5.12 10.04 0.92
CA ALA A 93 -4.06 10.45 1.84
C ALA A 93 -4.23 9.75 3.19
N VAL A 94 -3.35 8.80 3.50
CA VAL A 94 -3.37 7.99 4.71
C VAL A 94 -2.33 8.52 5.67
N ALA A 95 -2.77 9.08 6.80
CA ALA A 95 -1.86 9.48 7.87
C ALA A 95 -1.40 8.24 8.65
N PHE A 96 -0.12 8.22 9.01
CA PHE A 96 0.47 7.17 9.85
C PHE A 96 1.54 7.78 10.76
N GLN A 97 1.87 7.09 11.87
CA GLN A 97 2.80 7.60 12.88
C GLN A 97 2.42 9.02 13.36
N THR A 98 1.13 9.28 13.42
CA THR A 98 0.54 10.54 13.86
C THR A 98 -0.48 10.23 14.95
N ASP A 99 -0.52 10.99 16.03
CA ASP A 99 -1.58 10.87 17.03
C ASP A 99 -2.86 11.58 16.54
N GLU A 100 -4.01 11.12 17.02
CA GLU A 100 -5.30 11.66 16.61
C GLU A 100 -5.44 13.18 16.80
N PRO A 101 -5.04 13.79 17.92
CA PRO A 101 -5.11 15.24 18.09
C PRO A 101 -4.26 15.99 17.03
N SER A 102 -3.04 15.54 16.78
CA SER A 102 -2.16 16.14 15.78
C SER A 102 -2.72 16.01 14.37
N TYR A 103 -3.31 14.85 14.03
CA TYR A 103 -3.99 14.65 12.75
C TYR A 103 -5.17 15.61 12.59
N ARG A 104 -6.06 15.69 13.59
CA ARG A 104 -7.24 16.58 13.53
C ARG A 104 -6.84 18.05 13.42
N GLN A 105 -5.86 18.49 14.21
CA GLN A 105 -5.34 19.84 14.14
C GLN A 105 -4.75 20.15 12.76
N PHE A 106 -3.99 19.21 12.22
CA PHE A 106 -3.40 19.36 10.88
C PHE A 106 -4.48 19.58 9.79
N LEU A 107 -5.59 18.83 9.83
CA LEU A 107 -6.70 18.99 8.88
C LEU A 107 -7.36 20.38 8.97
N VAL A 108 -7.44 20.93 10.19
CA VAL A 108 -7.97 22.29 10.41
C VAL A 108 -7.04 23.34 9.80
N ASP A 109 -5.73 23.19 10.03
CA ASP A 109 -4.73 24.19 9.65
C ASP A 109 -4.43 24.19 8.14
N ASN A 110 -4.59 23.05 7.45
CA ASN A 110 -4.09 22.85 6.09
C ASN A 110 -5.14 22.58 5.03
N ASN A 111 -6.41 22.79 5.28
CA ASN A 111 -7.51 22.67 4.31
C ASN A 111 -7.30 21.62 3.19
N LEU A 112 -7.29 20.33 3.54
CA LEU A 112 -7.13 19.24 2.57
C LEU A 112 -8.43 18.88 1.83
N SER A 113 -9.37 19.81 1.73
CA SER A 113 -10.60 19.59 0.98
C SER A 113 -10.32 19.31 -0.49
N GLY A 114 -10.93 18.25 -1.01
CA GLY A 114 -10.76 17.83 -2.41
C GLY A 114 -9.96 16.54 -2.58
N ILE A 115 -9.36 16.00 -1.52
CA ILE A 115 -8.82 14.65 -1.47
C ILE A 115 -9.39 13.91 -0.26
N LEU A 116 -9.38 12.59 -0.31
CA LEU A 116 -9.84 11.76 0.81
C LEU A 116 -8.69 11.58 1.80
N THR A 117 -8.89 12.02 3.04
CA THR A 117 -7.92 11.86 4.14
C THR A 117 -8.45 10.88 5.17
N ILE A 118 -7.57 10.06 5.74
CA ILE A 118 -7.93 9.12 6.81
C ILE A 118 -6.73 8.87 7.73
N ASP A 119 -6.99 8.69 9.01
CA ASP A 119 -5.97 8.39 10.02
C ASP A 119 -5.86 6.89 10.26
N ASP A 120 -4.69 6.32 10.01
CA ASP A 120 -4.35 4.92 10.31
C ASP A 120 -3.58 4.82 11.63
N LEU A 121 -4.28 5.08 12.73
CA LEU A 121 -3.72 5.04 14.10
C LEU A 121 -2.94 3.76 14.41
N ALA A 122 -3.34 2.64 13.82
CA ALA A 122 -2.68 1.35 14.01
C ALA A 122 -1.44 1.16 13.12
N ASN A 123 -1.20 2.07 12.17
CA ASN A 123 -0.17 1.96 11.14
C ASN A 123 -0.24 0.68 10.29
N ALA A 124 -1.36 -0.03 10.34
CA ALA A 124 -1.51 -1.35 9.72
C ALA A 124 -1.42 -1.31 8.19
N SER A 125 -1.89 -0.24 7.57
CA SER A 125 -1.79 -0.09 6.12
C SER A 125 -0.38 0.28 5.68
N SER A 126 0.29 1.20 6.37
CA SER A 126 1.67 1.58 6.08
C SER A 126 2.62 0.38 6.27
N ASP A 127 2.43 -0.40 7.33
CA ASP A 127 3.19 -1.63 7.57
C ASP A 127 2.98 -2.66 6.46
N ALA A 128 1.72 -2.87 6.03
CA ALA A 128 1.40 -3.79 4.93
C ALA A 128 2.02 -3.37 3.60
N PHE A 129 2.15 -2.06 3.35
CA PHE A 129 2.84 -1.53 2.16
C PHE A 129 4.37 -1.48 2.32
N GLY A 130 4.89 -1.70 3.52
CA GLY A 130 6.31 -1.52 3.83
C GLY A 130 6.76 -0.08 3.77
N THR A 131 5.85 0.85 4.04
CA THR A 131 6.10 2.29 4.08
C THR A 131 6.63 2.69 5.45
N PHE A 132 7.74 3.42 5.48
CA PHE A 132 8.35 3.89 6.73
C PHE A 132 8.89 5.32 6.64
N ARG A 133 8.86 5.94 5.45
CA ARG A 133 9.41 7.29 5.22
C ARG A 133 8.42 8.14 4.42
N PRO A 134 7.61 9.00 5.11
CA PRO A 134 6.71 9.91 4.41
C PRO A 134 7.45 11.07 3.71
N PRO A 135 6.92 11.63 2.62
CA PRO A 135 5.76 11.10 1.88
C PRO A 135 6.18 9.93 1.00
N GLU A 136 5.34 8.90 0.96
CA GLU A 136 5.53 7.76 0.08
C GLU A 136 4.20 7.44 -0.62
N SER A 137 4.22 7.34 -1.94
CA SER A 137 2.98 7.20 -2.72
C SER A 137 3.01 6.00 -3.64
N TYR A 138 1.87 5.34 -3.76
CA TYR A 138 1.65 4.19 -4.62
C TYR A 138 0.54 4.47 -5.61
N VAL A 139 0.84 4.33 -6.90
CA VAL A 139 -0.16 4.37 -7.97
C VAL A 139 -0.67 2.95 -8.21
N ILE A 140 -1.97 2.77 -8.02
CA ILE A 140 -2.65 1.47 -8.11
C ILE A 140 -3.67 1.53 -9.25
N ASP A 141 -3.63 0.58 -10.17
CA ASP A 141 -4.59 0.52 -11.28
C ASP A 141 -5.97 0.00 -10.86
N GLY A 142 -6.96 0.08 -11.77
CA GLY A 142 -8.32 -0.40 -11.52
C GLY A 142 -8.43 -1.89 -11.18
N ARG A 143 -7.41 -2.70 -11.51
CA ARG A 143 -7.30 -4.10 -11.13
C ARG A 143 -6.68 -4.28 -9.74
N GLY A 144 -6.24 -3.18 -9.10
CA GLY A 144 -5.60 -3.16 -7.80
C GLY A 144 -4.15 -3.64 -7.82
N VAL A 145 -3.45 -3.43 -8.93
CA VAL A 145 -2.02 -3.74 -9.07
C VAL A 145 -1.24 -2.44 -8.88
N ILE A 146 -0.19 -2.48 -8.08
CA ILE A 146 0.74 -1.36 -7.92
C ILE A 146 1.50 -1.18 -9.22
N ARG A 147 1.39 0.01 -9.81
CA ARG A 147 2.02 0.34 -11.09
C ARG A 147 3.24 1.22 -10.93
N ARG A 148 3.27 2.04 -9.89
CA ARG A 148 4.39 2.92 -9.60
C ARG A 148 4.46 3.22 -8.10
N LYS A 149 5.69 3.49 -7.62
CA LYS A 149 5.97 3.93 -6.28
C LYS A 149 6.81 5.20 -6.35
N PHE A 150 6.50 6.17 -5.50
CA PHE A 150 7.25 7.39 -5.34
C PHE A 150 7.68 7.54 -3.88
N ILE A 151 8.92 7.90 -3.66
CA ILE A 151 9.46 8.31 -2.36
C ILE A 151 9.72 9.81 -2.48
N GLY A 152 8.94 10.61 -1.75
CA GLY A 152 8.86 12.05 -1.99
C GLY A 152 7.90 12.41 -3.13
N MET A 153 7.68 13.71 -3.32
CA MET A 153 6.89 14.24 -4.41
C MET A 153 7.59 13.97 -5.76
N PRO A 154 6.84 13.56 -6.80
CA PRO A 154 7.41 13.46 -8.15
C PRO A 154 8.03 14.79 -8.60
N GLU A 155 9.08 14.73 -9.40
CA GLU A 155 9.68 15.91 -10.00
C GLU A 155 8.63 16.69 -10.82
N GLY A 156 8.54 17.99 -10.56
CA GLY A 156 7.50 18.87 -11.13
C GLY A 156 6.09 18.65 -10.57
N GLY A 157 5.94 17.86 -9.50
CA GLY A 157 4.69 17.59 -8.80
C GLY A 157 3.77 16.60 -9.50
N TRP A 158 2.63 16.34 -8.88
CA TRP A 158 1.64 15.35 -9.35
C TRP A 158 0.90 15.76 -10.62
N THR A 159 0.96 17.05 -10.99
CA THR A 159 0.37 17.58 -12.23
C THR A 159 1.38 17.78 -13.35
N ASN A 160 2.60 17.29 -13.18
CA ASN A 160 3.58 17.20 -14.26
C ASN A 160 2.97 16.46 -15.46
N PRO A 161 3.16 16.96 -16.71
CA PRO A 161 2.59 16.34 -17.91
C PRO A 161 2.93 14.86 -18.08
N GLU A 162 4.12 14.42 -17.68
CA GLU A 162 4.51 13.00 -17.73
C GLU A 162 3.66 12.14 -16.78
N ILE A 163 3.42 12.61 -15.56
CA ILE A 163 2.58 11.92 -14.58
C ILE A 163 1.14 11.86 -15.07
N LEU A 164 0.59 12.98 -15.54
CA LEU A 164 -0.78 13.01 -16.06
C LEU A 164 -0.95 12.09 -17.28
N ASN A 165 0.01 12.09 -18.19
CA ASN A 165 0.00 11.19 -19.35
C ASN A 165 0.10 9.72 -18.91
N TYR A 166 0.98 9.42 -17.98
CA TYR A 166 1.11 8.09 -17.41
C TYR A 166 -0.22 7.59 -16.81
N LEU A 167 -0.86 8.41 -15.96
CA LEU A 167 -2.13 8.05 -15.32
C LEU A 167 -3.29 7.88 -16.33
N ARG A 168 -3.30 8.63 -17.44
CA ARG A 168 -4.33 8.48 -18.49
C ARG A 168 -4.21 7.16 -19.26
N ASN A 169 -3.05 6.54 -19.24
CA ASN A 169 -2.76 5.30 -19.99
C ASN A 169 -2.76 4.05 -19.09
N LEU A 170 -3.23 4.15 -17.84
CA LEU A 170 -3.44 3.01 -16.95
C LEU A 170 -4.86 2.44 -17.08
#